data_c601f6515c9c20f8fd71d75a0d0fa084
#
_entry.id   c601f6515c9c20f8fd71d75a0d0fa084
#
_cell.length_a   1.000
_cell.length_b   1.000
_cell.length_c   1.000
_cell.angle_alpha   90.00
_cell.angle_beta   90.00
_cell.angle_gamma   90.00
#
_symmetry.space_group_name_H-M   'P 1'
#
loop_
_entity.id
_entity.type
_entity.pdbx_description
1 polymer ?
#
loop_
_entity_poly.entity_id
_entity_poly.type
_entity_poly.pdbx_seq_one_letter_code
_entity_poly.pdbx_strand_id
1 'polypeptide(L)'
;MSDINKNVTVRKQKIRKNHVRAKLIFFTILVLILLVVAAFARKLCPYDPDIQDLLMAQKPPSAEHIMGTDRYGRDMFSRVLSGSTTSIYATLLLVAIVTVVGTTIGIICGWCGGIADTILMRISDLFLAFPSLVFALAVAGVLGGGIQNAIIALAVIGWPKFARLARGLTLAQKDSPYLMAVRLSGSSTFKIMF
;
A
#
# COMPACT_ATOMS: atom_id res chain seq x y z
N MET A 1 -32.33 -35.25 -13.11
CA MET A 1 -30.95 -34.90 -13.49
C MET A 1 -30.63 -33.40 -13.27
N SER A 2 -31.59 -32.49 -13.40
CA SER A 2 -31.46 -31.03 -13.13
C SER A 2 -31.11 -30.68 -11.67
N ASP A 3 -31.71 -31.34 -10.71
CA ASP A 3 -31.54 -30.99 -9.27
C ASP A 3 -30.21 -31.43 -8.66
N ILE A 4 -29.63 -32.53 -9.18
CA ILE A 4 -28.29 -32.99 -8.76
C ILE A 4 -27.23 -31.98 -9.19
N ASN A 5 -27.35 -31.43 -10.41
CA ASN A 5 -26.40 -30.46 -10.94
C ASN A 5 -26.46 -29.11 -10.21
N LYS A 6 -27.66 -28.67 -9.80
CA LYS A 6 -27.84 -27.47 -8.95
C LYS A 6 -27.20 -27.63 -7.58
N ASN A 7 -27.39 -28.78 -6.93
CA ASN A 7 -26.83 -29.05 -5.60
C ASN A 7 -25.30 -29.13 -5.62
N VAL A 8 -24.69 -29.70 -6.68
CA VAL A 8 -23.24 -29.74 -6.87
C VAL A 8 -22.66 -28.35 -7.09
N THR A 9 -23.36 -27.51 -7.86
CA THR A 9 -22.90 -26.13 -8.15
C THR A 9 -22.95 -25.25 -6.89
N VAL A 10 -24.05 -25.32 -6.13
CA VAL A 10 -24.22 -24.60 -4.87
C VAL A 10 -23.19 -25.03 -3.83
N ARG A 11 -22.90 -26.34 -3.74
CA ARG A 11 -21.88 -26.87 -2.82
C ARG A 11 -20.49 -26.41 -3.18
N LYS A 12 -20.11 -26.40 -4.48
CA LYS A 12 -18.85 -25.85 -4.95
C LYS A 12 -18.68 -24.36 -4.68
N GLN A 13 -19.75 -23.57 -4.85
CA GLN A 13 -19.74 -22.14 -4.55
C GLN A 13 -19.57 -21.89 -3.04
N LYS A 14 -20.25 -22.66 -2.18
CA LYS A 14 -20.16 -22.53 -0.72
C LYS A 14 -18.75 -22.87 -0.20
N ILE A 15 -18.14 -23.95 -0.72
CA ILE A 15 -16.75 -24.34 -0.39
C ILE A 15 -15.77 -23.25 -0.82
N ARG A 16 -15.88 -22.73 -2.05
CA ARG A 16 -15.03 -21.65 -2.57
C ARG A 16 -15.17 -20.37 -1.72
N LYS A 17 -16.38 -20.02 -1.30
CA LYS A 17 -16.65 -18.85 -0.44
C LYS A 17 -16.00 -18.99 0.94
N ASN A 18 -16.03 -20.19 1.52
CA ASN A 18 -15.40 -20.45 2.83
C ASN A 18 -13.87 -20.36 2.75
N HIS A 19 -13.25 -20.90 1.70
CA HIS A 19 -11.81 -20.79 1.49
C HIS A 19 -11.35 -19.33 1.28
N VAL A 20 -12.13 -18.53 0.54
CA VAL A 20 -11.82 -17.11 0.36
C VAL A 20 -11.94 -16.35 1.69
N ARG A 21 -13.00 -16.61 2.47
CA ARG A 21 -13.16 -16.00 3.80
C ARG A 21 -12.03 -16.38 4.75
N ALA A 22 -11.66 -17.66 4.81
CA ALA A 22 -10.56 -18.11 5.65
C ALA A 22 -9.24 -17.43 5.28
N LYS A 23 -8.91 -17.32 3.99
CA LYS A 23 -7.75 -16.59 3.51
C LYS A 23 -7.80 -15.10 3.89
N LEU A 24 -8.94 -14.44 3.69
CA LEU A 24 -9.11 -13.04 4.08
C LEU A 24 -8.88 -12.85 5.58
N ILE A 25 -9.50 -13.67 6.42
CA ILE A 25 -9.32 -13.62 7.88
C ILE A 25 -7.85 -13.84 8.25
N PHE A 26 -7.21 -14.84 7.67
CA PHE A 26 -5.79 -15.13 7.91
C PHE A 26 -4.90 -13.92 7.58
N PHE A 27 -5.03 -13.36 6.38
CA PHE A 27 -4.23 -12.20 5.98
C PHE A 27 -4.56 -10.94 6.78
N THR A 28 -5.84 -10.74 7.15
CA THR A 28 -6.23 -9.62 8.02
C THR A 28 -5.58 -9.73 9.40
N ILE A 29 -5.61 -10.93 10.00
CA ILE A 29 -4.95 -11.19 11.28
C ILE A 29 -3.44 -10.96 11.17
N LEU A 30 -2.80 -11.43 10.10
CA LEU A 30 -1.37 -11.23 9.86
C LEU A 30 -1.02 -9.74 9.78
N VAL A 31 -1.81 -8.95 9.05
CA VAL A 31 -1.62 -7.50 8.95
C VAL A 31 -1.81 -6.84 10.31
N LEU A 32 -2.84 -7.23 11.07
CA LEU A 32 -3.07 -6.70 12.43
C LEU A 32 -1.90 -7.02 13.37
N ILE A 33 -1.35 -8.23 13.31
CA ILE A 33 -0.17 -8.61 14.11
C ILE A 33 1.02 -7.71 13.74
N LEU A 34 1.27 -7.50 12.44
CA LEU A 34 2.37 -6.64 11.99
C LEU A 34 2.19 -5.19 12.45
N LEU A 35 0.96 -4.66 12.42
CA LEU A 35 0.66 -3.32 12.90
C LEU A 35 0.84 -3.19 14.42
N VAL A 36 0.41 -4.20 15.18
CA VAL A 36 0.60 -4.24 16.63
C VAL A 36 2.09 -4.33 16.98
N VAL A 37 2.85 -5.19 16.30
CA VAL A 37 4.31 -5.28 16.49
C VAL A 37 4.98 -3.94 16.19
N ALA A 38 4.62 -3.28 15.08
CA ALA A 38 5.18 -1.97 14.74
C ALA A 38 4.82 -0.89 15.77
N ALA A 39 3.58 -0.90 16.28
CA ALA A 39 3.13 0.08 17.29
C ALA A 39 3.83 -0.08 18.63
N PHE A 40 4.12 -1.32 19.02
CA PHE A 40 4.73 -1.65 20.30
C PHE A 40 6.21 -2.03 20.19
N ALA A 41 6.84 -1.91 19.03
CA ALA A 41 8.19 -2.38 18.75
C ALA A 41 9.21 -1.89 19.79
N ARG A 42 9.19 -0.60 20.18
CA ARG A 42 10.09 -0.05 21.19
C ARG A 42 9.92 -0.69 22.58
N LYS A 43 8.70 -1.11 22.93
CA LYS A 43 8.43 -1.81 24.21
C LYS A 43 8.79 -3.30 24.14
N LEU A 44 8.82 -3.85 22.94
CA LEU A 44 9.17 -5.25 22.69
C LEU A 44 10.67 -5.45 22.51
N CYS A 45 11.47 -4.39 22.33
CA CYS A 45 12.93 -4.47 22.24
C CYS A 45 13.53 -4.89 23.59
N PRO A 46 14.25 -6.05 23.64
CA PRO A 46 14.96 -6.46 24.88
C PRO A 46 16.10 -5.51 25.23
N TYR A 47 16.73 -4.93 24.21
CA TYR A 47 17.85 -3.99 24.32
C TYR A 47 17.55 -2.71 23.56
N ASP A 48 18.24 -1.63 23.91
CA ASP A 48 18.18 -0.40 23.12
C ASP A 48 18.85 -0.63 21.76
N PRO A 49 18.11 -0.43 20.64
CA PRO A 49 18.61 -0.75 19.28
C PRO A 49 19.78 0.15 18.83
N ASP A 50 20.03 1.28 19.51
CA ASP A 50 21.02 2.28 19.11
C ASP A 50 22.31 2.24 19.95
N ILE A 51 22.28 1.61 21.13
CA ILE A 51 23.46 1.47 21.98
C ILE A 51 24.48 0.54 21.33
N GLN A 52 25.72 1.01 21.24
CA GLN A 52 26.85 0.28 20.66
C GLN A 52 27.73 -0.29 21.76
N ASP A 53 28.08 -1.57 21.65
CA ASP A 53 29.07 -2.23 22.48
C ASP A 53 30.07 -3.02 21.60
N LEU A 54 31.21 -2.40 21.32
CA LEU A 54 32.23 -2.98 20.44
C LEU A 54 32.80 -4.30 20.97
N LEU A 55 32.71 -4.59 22.29
CA LEU A 55 33.12 -5.85 22.88
C LEU A 55 32.18 -7.02 22.49
N MET A 56 30.93 -6.65 22.14
CA MET A 56 29.89 -7.57 21.69
C MET A 56 29.75 -7.59 20.16
N ALA A 57 30.71 -7.01 19.41
CA ALA A 57 30.64 -6.94 17.97
C ALA A 57 30.66 -8.34 17.32
N GLN A 58 29.77 -8.53 16.31
CA GLN A 58 29.69 -9.74 15.47
C GLN A 58 29.55 -11.07 16.25
N LYS A 59 28.91 -11.05 17.42
CA LYS A 59 28.62 -12.30 18.13
C LYS A 59 27.49 -13.07 17.49
N PRO A 60 27.60 -14.40 17.43
CA PRO A 60 26.55 -15.27 16.89
C PRO A 60 25.30 -15.23 17.77
N PRO A 61 24.16 -15.73 17.27
CA PRO A 61 22.94 -15.91 18.06
C PRO A 61 23.17 -16.66 19.37
N SER A 62 22.63 -16.14 20.45
CA SER A 62 22.75 -16.67 21.82
C SER A 62 21.45 -16.49 22.60
N ALA A 63 21.40 -17.00 23.84
CA ALA A 63 20.24 -16.78 24.71
C ALA A 63 20.05 -15.29 25.09
N GLU A 64 21.14 -14.51 25.13
CA GLU A 64 21.12 -13.07 25.42
C GLU A 64 20.77 -12.27 24.15
N HIS A 65 21.34 -12.65 23.00
CA HIS A 65 21.11 -12.00 21.71
C HIS A 65 20.53 -13.00 20.71
N ILE A 66 19.20 -13.08 20.62
CA ILE A 66 18.47 -14.10 19.84
C ILE A 66 18.91 -14.12 18.36
N MET A 67 19.19 -12.99 17.76
CA MET A 67 19.66 -12.84 16.37
C MET A 67 21.15 -12.46 16.29
N GLY A 68 21.87 -12.53 17.41
CA GLY A 68 23.26 -12.07 17.50
C GLY A 68 23.38 -10.54 17.45
N THR A 69 24.61 -10.06 17.27
CA THR A 69 24.92 -8.65 17.25
C THR A 69 25.55 -8.22 15.92
N ASP A 70 25.37 -6.93 15.57
CA ASP A 70 25.97 -6.38 14.37
C ASP A 70 27.46 -6.00 14.56
N ARG A 71 28.07 -5.41 13.52
CA ARG A 71 29.49 -4.97 13.55
C ARG A 71 29.79 -3.89 14.61
N TYR A 72 28.77 -3.27 15.18
CA TYR A 72 28.90 -2.27 16.23
C TYR A 72 28.46 -2.82 17.60
N GLY A 73 28.18 -4.15 17.70
CA GLY A 73 27.73 -4.79 18.92
C GLY A 73 26.29 -4.51 19.32
N ARG A 74 25.48 -3.96 18.41
CA ARG A 74 24.06 -3.67 18.66
C ARG A 74 23.23 -4.94 18.47
N ASP A 75 22.21 -5.12 19.31
CA ASP A 75 21.32 -6.30 19.22
C ASP A 75 20.51 -6.27 17.93
N MET A 76 20.70 -7.30 17.08
CA MET A 76 20.04 -7.40 15.79
C MET A 76 18.53 -7.57 15.90
N PHE A 77 18.02 -8.31 16.91
CA PHE A 77 16.58 -8.50 17.09
C PHE A 77 15.89 -7.18 17.45
N SER A 78 16.44 -6.42 18.40
CA SER A 78 15.91 -5.10 18.77
C SER A 78 15.94 -4.12 17.59
N ARG A 79 16.97 -4.20 16.74
CA ARG A 79 17.07 -3.36 15.54
C ARG A 79 16.03 -3.71 14.48
N VAL A 80 15.75 -4.99 14.26
CA VAL A 80 14.69 -5.44 13.34
C VAL A 80 13.32 -4.96 13.84
N LEU A 81 13.06 -5.09 15.14
CA LEU A 81 11.81 -4.59 15.74
C LEU A 81 11.68 -3.08 15.59
N SER A 82 12.69 -2.32 15.96
CA SER A 82 12.70 -0.86 15.87
C SER A 82 12.56 -0.39 14.40
N GLY A 83 13.30 -1.01 13.47
CA GLY A 83 13.24 -0.73 12.05
C GLY A 83 11.87 -1.04 11.43
N SER A 84 11.15 -2.04 11.96
CA SER A 84 9.80 -2.38 11.50
C SER A 84 8.82 -1.23 11.68
N THR A 85 8.91 -0.49 12.78
CA THR A 85 8.10 0.71 13.03
C THR A 85 8.25 1.72 11.90
N THR A 86 9.47 2.12 11.62
CA THR A 86 9.77 3.10 10.58
C THR A 86 9.33 2.65 9.20
N SER A 87 9.60 1.39 8.85
CA SER A 87 9.24 0.83 7.54
C SER A 87 7.73 0.71 7.34
N ILE A 88 7.00 0.24 8.35
CA ILE A 88 5.55 0.05 8.25
C ILE A 88 4.84 1.40 8.19
N TYR A 89 5.19 2.36 9.06
CA TYR A 89 4.57 3.70 9.03
C TYR A 89 4.89 4.44 7.73
N ALA A 90 6.14 4.38 7.25
CA ALA A 90 6.51 4.99 5.97
C ALA A 90 5.73 4.41 4.80
N THR A 91 5.58 3.08 4.76
CA THR A 91 4.82 2.40 3.71
C THR A 91 3.34 2.75 3.76
N LEU A 92 2.72 2.76 4.95
CA LEU A 92 1.31 3.13 5.11
C LEU A 92 1.06 4.57 4.67
N LEU A 93 1.93 5.50 5.08
CA LEU A 93 1.83 6.90 4.68
C LEU A 93 1.97 7.05 3.16
N LEU A 94 2.97 6.40 2.56
CA LEU A 94 3.17 6.40 1.11
C LEU A 94 1.93 5.87 0.37
N VAL A 95 1.45 4.69 0.77
CA VAL A 95 0.27 4.07 0.13
C VAL A 95 -0.96 4.96 0.29
N ALA A 96 -1.18 5.56 1.46
CA ALA A 96 -2.28 6.50 1.68
C ALA A 96 -2.19 7.70 0.72
N ILE A 97 -1.02 8.34 0.61
CA ILE A 97 -0.81 9.49 -0.27
C ILE A 97 -1.07 9.11 -1.73
N VAL A 98 -0.41 8.06 -2.24
CA VAL A 98 -0.57 7.70 -3.67
C VAL A 98 -1.97 7.22 -4.02
N THR A 99 -2.64 6.53 -3.07
CA THR A 99 -4.02 6.09 -3.26
C THR A 99 -4.97 7.28 -3.29
N VAL A 100 -4.91 8.16 -2.30
CA VAL A 100 -5.81 9.32 -2.22
C VAL A 100 -5.59 10.24 -3.41
N VAL A 101 -4.35 10.66 -3.67
CA VAL A 101 -4.02 11.59 -4.76
C VAL A 101 -4.32 10.95 -6.12
N GLY A 102 -3.82 9.74 -6.37
CA GLY A 102 -4.01 9.06 -7.65
C GLY A 102 -5.48 8.74 -7.93
N THR A 103 -6.21 8.20 -6.95
CA THR A 103 -7.63 7.88 -7.13
C THR A 103 -8.46 9.13 -7.37
N THR A 104 -8.23 10.21 -6.63
CA THR A 104 -8.94 11.47 -6.82
C THR A 104 -8.72 12.05 -8.23
N ILE A 105 -7.45 12.11 -8.67
CA ILE A 105 -7.12 12.56 -10.03
C ILE A 105 -7.80 11.65 -11.07
N GLY A 106 -7.72 10.33 -10.87
CA GLY A 106 -8.30 9.36 -11.80
C GLY A 106 -9.83 9.46 -11.92
N ILE A 107 -10.53 9.62 -10.79
CA ILE A 107 -11.98 9.82 -10.78
C ILE A 107 -12.35 11.11 -11.51
N ILE A 108 -11.69 12.21 -11.20
CA ILE A 108 -11.94 13.51 -11.85
C ILE A 108 -11.72 13.40 -13.37
N CYS A 109 -10.60 12.83 -13.80
CA CYS A 109 -10.28 12.61 -15.21
C CYS A 109 -11.33 11.74 -15.91
N GLY A 110 -11.69 10.61 -15.30
CA GLY A 110 -12.68 9.68 -15.87
C GLY A 110 -14.07 10.27 -15.96
N TRP A 111 -14.45 11.11 -15.00
CA TRP A 111 -15.77 11.72 -14.95
C TRP A 111 -15.90 12.91 -15.90
N CYS A 112 -15.00 13.88 -15.78
CA CYS A 112 -15.05 15.12 -16.54
C CYS A 112 -14.60 14.94 -18.00
N GLY A 113 -13.57 14.12 -18.24
CA GLY A 113 -13.02 13.94 -19.58
C GLY A 113 -12.39 15.23 -20.13
N GLY A 114 -12.35 15.33 -21.47
CA GLY A 114 -11.93 16.56 -22.16
C GLY A 114 -10.43 16.85 -22.07
N ILE A 115 -10.07 18.14 -22.12
CA ILE A 115 -8.69 18.62 -22.19
C ILE A 115 -7.94 18.31 -20.88
N ALA A 116 -8.58 18.49 -19.72
CA ALA A 116 -7.97 18.22 -18.41
C ALA A 116 -7.57 16.73 -18.28
N ASP A 117 -8.44 15.81 -18.67
CA ASP A 117 -8.17 14.39 -18.73
C ASP A 117 -6.96 14.09 -19.64
N THR A 118 -6.97 14.66 -20.85
CA THR A 118 -5.90 14.46 -21.83
C THR A 118 -4.56 14.93 -21.27
N ILE A 119 -4.49 16.13 -20.70
CA ILE A 119 -3.23 16.68 -20.15
C ILE A 119 -2.73 15.85 -18.97
N LEU A 120 -3.59 15.54 -17.99
CA LEU A 120 -3.17 14.80 -16.81
C LEU A 120 -2.74 13.37 -17.15
N MET A 121 -3.40 12.72 -18.12
CA MET A 121 -2.97 11.40 -18.58
C MET A 121 -1.66 11.46 -19.37
N ARG A 122 -1.39 12.49 -20.16
CA ARG A 122 -0.08 12.70 -20.80
C ARG A 122 1.03 12.91 -19.79
N ILE A 123 0.78 13.70 -18.74
CA ILE A 123 1.73 13.81 -17.62
C ILE A 123 1.96 12.44 -16.98
N SER A 124 0.89 11.70 -16.70
CA SER A 124 0.97 10.33 -16.19
C SER A 124 1.82 9.42 -17.08
N ASP A 125 1.67 9.54 -18.42
CA ASP A 125 2.44 8.76 -19.39
C ASP A 125 3.95 9.07 -19.31
N LEU A 126 4.32 10.34 -19.13
CA LEU A 126 5.71 10.75 -18.93
C LEU A 126 6.32 10.08 -17.69
N PHE A 127 5.62 10.11 -16.55
CA PHE A 127 6.10 9.44 -15.33
C PHE A 127 6.28 7.94 -15.51
N LEU A 128 5.41 7.29 -16.27
CA LEU A 128 5.44 5.84 -16.49
C LEU A 128 6.42 5.41 -17.60
N ALA A 129 6.89 6.35 -18.41
CA ALA A 129 7.91 6.07 -19.45
C ALA A 129 9.28 5.82 -18.85
N PHE A 130 9.56 6.36 -17.65
CA PHE A 130 10.84 6.14 -16.97
C PHE A 130 10.80 4.90 -16.07
N PRO A 131 11.92 4.17 -15.94
CA PRO A 131 12.08 3.14 -14.92
C PRO A 131 11.86 3.76 -13.54
N SER A 132 10.77 3.37 -12.87
CA SER A 132 10.30 4.04 -11.64
C SER A 132 11.36 4.10 -10.54
N LEU A 133 12.18 3.06 -10.40
CA LEU A 133 13.25 3.03 -9.40
C LEU A 133 14.36 4.07 -9.71
N VAL A 134 14.76 4.19 -10.98
CA VAL A 134 15.79 5.14 -11.39
C VAL A 134 15.32 6.57 -11.17
N PHE A 135 14.08 6.85 -11.54
CA PHE A 135 13.47 8.16 -11.33
C PHE A 135 13.31 8.49 -9.84
N ALA A 136 12.90 7.50 -9.01
CA ALA A 136 12.81 7.67 -7.57
C ALA A 136 14.16 8.02 -6.94
N LEU A 137 15.22 7.33 -7.35
CA LEU A 137 16.59 7.63 -6.87
C LEU A 137 17.06 9.01 -7.27
N ALA A 138 16.79 9.44 -8.51
CA ALA A 138 17.12 10.77 -8.98
C ALA A 138 16.41 11.86 -8.17
N VAL A 139 15.10 11.72 -7.94
CA VAL A 139 14.33 12.67 -7.13
C VAL A 139 14.79 12.67 -5.68
N ALA A 140 15.01 11.50 -5.08
CA ALA A 140 15.51 11.39 -3.71
C ALA A 140 16.94 12.00 -3.58
N GLY A 141 17.77 11.85 -4.60
CA GLY A 141 19.11 12.46 -4.65
C GLY A 141 19.06 13.99 -4.64
N VAL A 142 18.12 14.60 -5.37
CA VAL A 142 17.91 16.05 -5.39
C VAL A 142 17.33 16.57 -4.07
N LEU A 143 16.39 15.84 -3.47
CA LEU A 143 15.74 16.21 -2.21
C LEU A 143 16.66 16.01 -0.99
N GLY A 144 17.77 15.27 -1.15
CA GLY A 144 18.63 14.86 -0.05
C GLY A 144 18.17 13.58 0.65
N GLY A 145 19.01 13.08 1.56
CA GLY A 145 18.75 11.85 2.30
C GLY A 145 17.58 11.98 3.27
N GLY A 146 17.09 10.82 3.74
CA GLY A 146 16.05 10.74 4.75
C GLY A 146 14.77 10.08 4.26
N ILE A 147 14.04 9.49 5.22
CA ILE A 147 12.84 8.70 4.92
C ILE A 147 11.69 9.55 4.38
N GLN A 148 11.59 10.81 4.83
CA GLN A 148 10.56 11.74 4.37
C GLN A 148 10.74 12.07 2.89
N ASN A 149 11.97 12.37 2.48
CA ASN A 149 12.31 12.66 1.09
C ASN A 149 12.10 11.43 0.19
N ALA A 150 12.41 10.23 0.70
CA ALA A 150 12.11 8.98 0.01
C ALA A 150 10.60 8.76 -0.20
N ILE A 151 9.77 9.05 0.81
CA ILE A 151 8.31 8.97 0.70
C ILE A 151 7.80 9.95 -0.36
N ILE A 152 8.27 11.20 -0.36
CA ILE A 152 7.89 12.21 -1.34
C ILE A 152 8.29 11.75 -2.76
N ALA A 153 9.55 11.32 -2.93
CA ALA A 153 10.05 10.84 -4.23
C ALA A 153 9.19 9.69 -4.78
N LEU A 154 8.88 8.70 -3.93
CA LEU A 154 8.06 7.55 -4.31
C LEU A 154 6.59 7.93 -4.55
N ALA A 155 6.05 8.89 -3.80
CA ALA A 155 4.69 9.37 -4.00
C ALA A 155 4.52 10.10 -5.33
N VAL A 156 5.48 10.97 -5.69
CA VAL A 156 5.51 11.70 -6.97
C VAL A 156 5.51 10.74 -8.17
N ILE A 157 6.08 9.56 -8.02
CA ILE A 157 6.17 8.57 -9.11
C ILE A 157 5.03 7.55 -9.05
N GLY A 158 4.47 7.33 -7.86
CA GLY A 158 3.47 6.28 -7.62
C GLY A 158 2.05 6.62 -8.06
N TRP A 159 1.63 7.89 -7.94
CA TRP A 159 0.26 8.33 -8.20
C TRP A 159 -0.28 7.98 -9.61
N PRO A 160 0.52 7.97 -10.71
CA PRO A 160 -0.02 7.72 -12.04
C PRO A 160 -0.66 6.34 -12.21
N LYS A 161 -0.12 5.32 -11.54
CA LYS A 161 -0.67 3.95 -11.59
C LYS A 161 -2.08 3.91 -10.99
N PHE A 162 -2.28 4.57 -9.86
CA PHE A 162 -3.58 4.66 -9.19
C PHE A 162 -4.56 5.54 -9.97
N ALA A 163 -4.08 6.66 -10.51
CA ALA A 163 -4.90 7.54 -11.33
C ALA A 163 -5.43 6.83 -12.58
N ARG A 164 -4.58 6.07 -13.26
CA ARG A 164 -4.97 5.33 -14.47
C ARG A 164 -5.96 4.22 -14.16
N LEU A 165 -5.76 3.49 -13.06
CA LEU A 165 -6.70 2.46 -12.61
C LEU A 165 -8.06 3.07 -12.25
N ALA A 166 -8.08 4.11 -11.42
CA ALA A 166 -9.30 4.79 -11.01
C ALA A 166 -10.05 5.41 -12.20
N ARG A 167 -9.32 6.04 -13.14
CA ARG A 167 -9.91 6.55 -14.39
C ARG A 167 -10.59 5.46 -15.20
N GLY A 168 -9.91 4.32 -15.39
CA GLY A 168 -10.47 3.19 -16.15
C GLY A 168 -11.75 2.64 -15.50
N LEU A 169 -11.77 2.49 -14.17
CA LEU A 169 -12.94 2.07 -13.43
C LEU A 169 -14.08 3.10 -13.50
N THR A 170 -13.76 4.39 -13.41
CA THR A 170 -14.76 5.48 -13.53
C THR A 170 -15.40 5.50 -14.92
N LEU A 171 -14.61 5.39 -15.97
CA LEU A 171 -15.13 5.31 -17.35
C LEU A 171 -16.02 4.08 -17.55
N ALA A 172 -15.66 2.93 -16.99
CA ALA A 172 -16.47 1.70 -17.10
C ALA A 172 -17.82 1.79 -16.37
N GLN A 173 -17.90 2.61 -15.31
CA GLN A 173 -19.11 2.74 -14.47
C GLN A 173 -19.95 3.99 -14.79
N LYS A 174 -19.37 5.03 -15.39
CA LYS A 174 -19.98 6.34 -15.60
C LYS A 174 -21.36 6.28 -16.27
N ASP A 175 -21.53 5.39 -17.22
CA ASP A 175 -22.74 5.24 -18.02
C ASP A 175 -23.56 4.01 -17.60
N SER A 176 -23.32 3.47 -16.41
CA SER A 176 -24.09 2.34 -15.90
C SER A 176 -25.54 2.74 -15.61
N PRO A 177 -26.52 1.83 -15.83
CA PRO A 177 -27.93 2.10 -15.54
C PRO A 177 -28.17 2.52 -14.06
N TYR A 178 -27.37 1.99 -13.14
CA TYR A 178 -27.43 2.35 -11.74
C TYR A 178 -27.10 3.84 -11.51
N LEU A 179 -26.00 4.35 -12.08
CA LEU A 179 -25.62 5.73 -11.93
C LEU A 179 -26.56 6.69 -12.69
N MET A 180 -27.17 6.25 -13.80
CA MET A 180 -28.22 7.00 -14.46
C MET A 180 -29.45 7.17 -13.55
N ALA A 181 -29.89 6.11 -12.88
CA ALA A 181 -30.99 6.18 -11.92
C ALA A 181 -30.68 7.14 -10.75
N VAL A 182 -29.45 7.09 -10.20
CA VAL A 182 -29.01 7.99 -9.12
C VAL A 182 -28.97 9.46 -9.58
N ARG A 183 -28.59 9.73 -10.82
CA ARG A 183 -28.65 11.09 -11.41
C ARG A 183 -30.08 11.58 -11.54
N LEU A 184 -30.98 10.73 -12.03
CA LEU A 184 -32.40 11.07 -12.17
C LEU A 184 -33.09 11.33 -10.82
N SER A 185 -32.61 10.73 -9.73
CA SER A 185 -33.09 11.02 -8.37
C SER A 185 -32.57 12.33 -7.77
N GLY A 186 -31.84 13.17 -8.54
CA GLY A 186 -31.39 14.49 -8.13
C GLY A 186 -30.09 14.50 -7.30
N SER A 187 -29.33 13.39 -7.25
CA SER A 187 -28.05 13.36 -6.53
C SER A 187 -27.01 14.27 -7.21
N SER A 188 -26.27 15.05 -6.41
CA SER A 188 -25.21 15.90 -6.94
C SER A 188 -24.05 15.10 -7.53
N THR A 189 -23.41 15.64 -8.57
CA THR A 189 -22.26 14.99 -9.24
C THR A 189 -21.15 14.61 -8.26
N PHE A 190 -20.85 15.47 -7.29
CA PHE A 190 -19.85 15.18 -6.26
C PHE A 190 -20.18 13.92 -5.42
N LYS A 191 -21.46 13.79 -4.99
CA LYS A 191 -21.92 12.60 -4.24
C LYS A 191 -21.90 11.32 -5.07
N ILE A 192 -21.97 11.44 -6.39
CA ILE A 192 -21.90 10.28 -7.29
C ILE A 192 -20.46 9.87 -7.54
N MET A 193 -19.51 10.83 -7.49
CA MET A 193 -18.08 10.58 -7.73
C MET A 193 -17.37 9.98 -6.52
N PHE A 194 -17.76 10.35 -5.30
CA PHE A 194 -17.17 9.99 -4.02
C PHE A 194 -18.22 9.43 -3.05
#